data_bbfa4f9beb84a9075e90b1dd633ddbb6
#
_entry.id   bbfa4f9beb84a9075e90b1dd633ddbb6
#
_cell.length_a   1.000
_cell.length_b   1.000
_cell.length_c   1.000
_cell.angle_alpha   90.00
_cell.angle_beta   90.00
_cell.angle_gamma   90.00
#
_symmetry.space_group_name_H-M   'P 1'
#
loop_
_entity.id
_entity.type
_entity.pdbx_description
1 polymer ?
#
loop_
_entity_poly.entity_id
_entity_poly.type
_entity_poly.pdbx_seq_one_letter_code
_entity_poly.pdbx_strand_id
1 'polypeptide(L)'
;MHCVLVGGQMVLTPCFMGAEICYADTGPWQGLSLFQDHEKKGLELMRQLPATLQNQARVGLDLAGSDLPDGRVHFADYRMLGGAYQDNRIVPYEGAVAADFNPGHQQQLLDLVEAYIGNLPSGPKAAKMRAFEEHLEDTHFCWIGGHGPDDPFYYRIQSPITFIEFDHHPGLFLTNTEALKFHVHTVVRTPNGNDYGIDVLRQHYREAEHAHGTHDN
;
A
#
# COMPACT_ATOMS: atom_id res chain seq x y z
N MET A 1 2.04 0.05 -13.18
CA MET A 1 3.39 -0.04 -12.59
C MET A 1 4.34 0.80 -13.41
N HIS A 2 5.10 1.66 -12.74
CA HIS A 2 6.21 2.40 -13.35
C HIS A 2 7.54 1.74 -13.00
N CYS A 3 8.47 1.70 -13.95
CA CYS A 3 9.82 1.17 -13.75
C CYS A 3 10.82 2.23 -14.19
N VAL A 4 11.65 2.67 -13.28
CA VAL A 4 12.71 3.66 -13.50
C VAL A 4 14.05 3.06 -13.13
N LEU A 5 15.05 3.24 -13.99
CA LEU A 5 16.43 2.79 -13.76
C LEU A 5 17.33 4.01 -13.69
N VAL A 6 18.01 4.19 -12.57
CA VAL A 6 18.95 5.30 -12.34
C VAL A 6 20.18 4.78 -11.59
N GLY A 7 21.38 5.01 -12.13
CA GLY A 7 22.63 4.64 -11.45
C GLY A 7 22.74 3.16 -11.07
N GLY A 8 22.10 2.25 -11.85
CA GLY A 8 22.07 0.82 -11.54
C GLY A 8 21.01 0.41 -10.50
N GLN A 9 20.24 1.37 -9.98
CA GLN A 9 19.10 1.10 -9.08
C GLN A 9 17.79 1.04 -9.86
N MET A 10 16.87 0.15 -9.43
CA MET A 10 15.54 0.00 -10.01
C MET A 10 14.47 0.44 -9.01
N VAL A 11 13.57 1.31 -9.46
CA VAL A 11 12.38 1.74 -8.72
C VAL A 11 11.14 1.29 -9.47
N LEU A 12 10.21 0.62 -8.79
CA LEU A 12 8.98 0.04 -9.37
C LEU A 12 7.71 0.75 -8.89
N THR A 13 7.81 1.95 -8.35
CA THR A 13 6.68 2.73 -7.83
C THR A 13 6.40 3.97 -8.68
N PRO A 14 5.12 4.35 -8.80
CA PRO A 14 3.94 3.69 -8.25
C PRO A 14 3.59 2.37 -8.92
N CYS A 15 3.02 1.44 -8.15
CA CYS A 15 2.49 0.18 -8.64
C CYS A 15 1.03 0.05 -8.20
N PHE A 16 0.12 0.02 -9.17
CA PHE A 16 -1.29 -0.30 -8.95
C PHE A 16 -1.56 -1.72 -9.45
N MET A 17 -2.26 -2.50 -8.65
CA MET A 17 -2.78 -3.81 -9.01
C MET A 17 -4.23 -3.90 -8.52
N GLY A 18 -5.12 -4.39 -9.35
CA GLY A 18 -6.52 -4.57 -9.00
C GLY A 18 -7.18 -5.64 -9.84
N ALA A 19 -8.29 -6.15 -9.36
CA ALA A 19 -9.16 -7.07 -10.09
C ALA A 19 -10.60 -6.88 -9.65
N GLU A 20 -11.49 -6.73 -10.60
CA GLU A 20 -12.92 -6.87 -10.43
C GLU A 20 -13.31 -8.20 -11.00
N ILE A 21 -13.50 -9.04 -10.19
CA ILE A 21 -13.60 -10.39 -9.67
C ILE A 21 -12.20 -10.96 -9.39
N CYS A 22 -11.90 -11.09 -8.08
CA CYS A 22 -10.63 -11.64 -7.60
C CYS A 22 -10.59 -13.17 -7.57
N TYR A 23 -11.68 -13.84 -7.88
CA TYR A 23 -11.80 -15.31 -7.83
C TYR A 23 -12.35 -15.86 -9.16
N ALA A 24 -11.65 -16.86 -9.71
CA ALA A 24 -12.09 -17.58 -10.90
C ALA A 24 -12.91 -18.82 -10.48
N ASP A 25 -14.22 -18.76 -10.70
CA ASP A 25 -15.17 -19.85 -10.36
C ASP A 25 -15.31 -20.91 -11.47
N THR A 26 -14.81 -20.62 -12.66
CA THR A 26 -14.93 -21.48 -13.85
C THR A 26 -13.77 -21.28 -14.82
N GLY A 27 -13.69 -22.14 -15.83
CA GLY A 27 -12.70 -22.07 -16.90
C GLY A 27 -11.32 -22.62 -16.54
N PRO A 28 -10.28 -22.34 -17.37
CA PRO A 28 -8.96 -22.92 -17.20
C PRO A 28 -8.23 -22.44 -15.93
N TRP A 29 -8.70 -21.38 -15.30
CA TRP A 29 -8.14 -20.81 -14.07
C TRP A 29 -9.05 -21.02 -12.86
N GLN A 30 -10.00 -21.94 -12.92
CA GLN A 30 -10.92 -22.22 -11.81
C GLN A 30 -10.14 -22.51 -10.53
N GLY A 31 -10.54 -21.85 -9.44
CA GLY A 31 -9.90 -21.95 -8.13
C GLY A 31 -8.77 -20.93 -7.92
N LEU A 32 -8.35 -20.18 -8.97
CA LEU A 32 -7.41 -19.08 -8.78
C LEU A 32 -8.06 -17.97 -7.97
N SER A 33 -7.38 -17.52 -6.92
CA SER A 33 -7.76 -16.36 -6.12
C SER A 33 -6.63 -15.34 -6.12
N LEU A 34 -6.95 -14.10 -6.51
CA LEU A 34 -6.04 -12.97 -6.49
C LEU A 34 -6.18 -12.24 -5.15
N PHE A 35 -5.08 -11.63 -4.68
CA PHE A 35 -5.03 -10.80 -3.45
C PHE A 35 -5.43 -11.50 -2.14
N GLN A 36 -5.59 -12.83 -2.13
CA GLN A 36 -6.02 -13.58 -0.95
C GLN A 36 -5.10 -13.37 0.26
N ASP A 37 -3.78 -13.40 0.04
CA ASP A 37 -2.81 -13.18 1.12
C ASP A 37 -2.85 -11.74 1.65
N HIS A 38 -3.03 -10.76 0.76
CA HIS A 38 -3.14 -9.35 1.12
C HIS A 38 -4.38 -9.11 2.00
N GLU A 39 -5.53 -9.65 1.59
CA GLU A 39 -6.79 -9.58 2.31
C GLU A 39 -6.70 -10.29 3.67
N LYS A 40 -6.29 -11.56 3.65
CA LYS A 40 -6.26 -12.40 4.84
C LYS A 40 -5.29 -11.88 5.90
N LYS A 41 -4.05 -11.58 5.53
CA LYS A 41 -3.04 -11.08 6.47
C LYS A 41 -3.41 -9.72 7.06
N GLY A 42 -3.98 -8.81 6.24
CA GLY A 42 -4.48 -7.52 6.74
C GLY A 42 -5.61 -7.69 7.76
N LEU A 43 -6.59 -8.54 7.46
CA LEU A 43 -7.71 -8.84 8.36
C LEU A 43 -7.24 -9.55 9.64
N GLU A 44 -6.32 -10.50 9.54
CA GLU A 44 -5.76 -11.21 10.69
C GLU A 44 -4.98 -10.27 11.62
N LEU A 45 -4.14 -9.39 11.07
CA LEU A 45 -3.45 -8.38 11.85
C LEU A 45 -4.46 -7.51 12.61
N MET A 46 -5.43 -6.90 11.91
CA MET A 46 -6.43 -6.04 12.54
C MET A 46 -7.19 -6.75 13.67
N ARG A 47 -7.57 -8.02 13.47
CA ARG A 47 -8.32 -8.81 14.48
C ARG A 47 -7.50 -9.21 15.69
N GLN A 48 -6.20 -9.43 15.53
CA GLN A 48 -5.33 -9.89 16.61
C GLN A 48 -4.77 -8.73 17.44
N LEU A 49 -4.80 -7.50 16.93
CA LEU A 49 -4.44 -6.31 17.70
C LEU A 49 -5.34 -6.20 18.96
N PRO A 50 -4.80 -5.80 20.11
CA PRO A 50 -5.60 -5.42 21.27
C PRO A 50 -6.63 -4.33 20.94
N ALA A 51 -7.76 -4.32 21.64
CA ALA A 51 -8.84 -3.36 21.36
C ALA A 51 -8.40 -1.89 21.36
N THR A 52 -7.42 -1.53 22.17
CA THR A 52 -6.82 -0.19 22.18
C THR A 52 -6.15 0.15 20.88
N LEU A 53 -5.35 -0.78 20.33
CA LEU A 53 -4.66 -0.59 19.04
C LEU A 53 -5.62 -0.71 17.85
N GLN A 54 -6.64 -1.57 17.93
CA GLN A 54 -7.73 -1.60 16.93
C GLN A 54 -8.45 -0.24 16.84
N ASN A 55 -8.74 0.39 17.98
CA ASN A 55 -9.37 1.71 18.02
C ASN A 55 -8.45 2.81 17.48
N GLN A 56 -7.15 2.74 17.73
CA GLN A 56 -6.17 3.67 17.16
C GLN A 56 -6.01 3.46 15.64
N ALA A 57 -5.97 2.20 15.19
CA ALA A 57 -5.85 1.87 13.77
C ALA A 57 -7.08 2.34 12.98
N ARG A 58 -8.27 2.26 13.57
CA ARG A 58 -9.53 2.60 12.88
C ARG A 58 -9.70 4.09 12.71
N VAL A 59 -9.61 4.56 11.47
CA VAL A 59 -9.77 5.96 11.06
C VAL A 59 -11.13 6.24 10.42
N GLY A 60 -11.93 5.22 10.17
CA GLY A 60 -13.30 5.31 9.66
C GLY A 60 -14.11 4.05 9.96
N LEU A 61 -15.42 4.21 10.11
CA LEU A 61 -16.33 3.13 10.51
C LEU A 61 -16.83 2.32 9.31
N ASP A 62 -17.03 2.98 8.19
CA ASP A 62 -17.54 2.33 6.97
C ASP A 62 -16.82 2.80 5.71
N LEU A 63 -16.96 1.98 4.66
CA LEU A 63 -16.38 2.29 3.36
C LEU A 63 -17.21 3.29 2.54
N ALA A 64 -18.41 3.65 2.95
CA ALA A 64 -19.17 4.73 2.31
C ALA A 64 -18.55 6.10 2.58
N GLY A 65 -17.74 6.20 3.65
CA GLY A 65 -16.99 7.40 3.98
C GLY A 65 -17.82 8.48 4.65
N SER A 66 -19.00 8.12 5.18
CA SER A 66 -19.92 9.07 5.83
C SER A 66 -19.35 9.73 7.09
N ASP A 67 -18.38 9.08 7.72
CA ASP A 67 -17.68 9.55 8.93
C ASP A 67 -16.25 10.05 8.65
N LEU A 68 -15.85 10.11 7.40
CA LEU A 68 -14.53 10.59 7.00
C LEU A 68 -14.53 12.11 6.76
N PRO A 69 -13.42 12.80 7.03
CA PRO A 69 -13.32 14.22 6.77
C PRO A 69 -13.38 14.54 5.27
N ASP A 70 -13.72 15.80 4.96
CA ASP A 70 -13.76 16.30 3.59
C ASP A 70 -12.42 16.07 2.87
N GLY A 71 -12.51 15.63 1.62
CA GLY A 71 -11.34 15.32 0.80
C GLY A 71 -10.67 13.99 1.09
N ARG A 72 -11.20 13.18 2.02
CA ARG A 72 -10.70 11.83 2.32
C ARG A 72 -11.17 10.79 1.30
N VAL A 73 -12.27 11.06 0.60
CA VAL A 73 -12.80 10.21 -0.47
C VAL A 73 -12.63 10.93 -1.81
N HIS A 74 -12.04 10.24 -2.80
CA HIS A 74 -11.83 10.77 -4.14
C HIS A 74 -12.70 10.04 -5.17
N PHE A 75 -13.25 10.77 -6.15
CA PHE A 75 -14.21 10.20 -7.11
C PHE A 75 -13.64 9.06 -7.96
N ALA A 76 -12.31 9.05 -8.21
CA ALA A 76 -11.68 8.08 -9.10
C ALA A 76 -11.24 6.80 -8.38
N ASP A 77 -10.90 6.88 -7.09
CA ASP A 77 -10.33 5.73 -6.37
C ASP A 77 -10.75 5.72 -4.89
N TYR A 78 -11.87 6.31 -4.61
CA TYR A 78 -12.57 6.35 -3.32
C TYR A 78 -11.64 6.72 -2.14
N ARG A 79 -11.29 5.76 -1.26
CA ARG A 79 -10.56 6.00 0.00
C ARG A 79 -9.06 5.96 -0.17
N MET A 80 -8.58 5.50 -1.32
CA MET A 80 -7.15 5.44 -1.60
C MET A 80 -6.58 6.84 -1.76
N LEU A 81 -5.65 7.21 -0.89
CA LEU A 81 -4.98 8.51 -0.91
C LEU A 81 -3.82 8.55 -1.90
N GLY A 82 -3.28 7.39 -2.24
CA GLY A 82 -2.25 7.21 -3.27
C GLY A 82 -2.79 6.67 -4.58
N GLY A 83 -4.12 6.63 -4.78
CA GLY A 83 -4.78 6.12 -5.96
C GLY A 83 -4.66 7.04 -7.19
N ALA A 84 -5.61 6.88 -8.13
CA ALA A 84 -5.63 7.65 -9.38
C ALA A 84 -5.68 9.16 -9.15
N TYR A 85 -4.93 9.92 -9.96
CA TYR A 85 -4.80 11.38 -9.87
C TYR A 85 -4.21 11.92 -8.56
N GLN A 86 -3.52 11.10 -7.79
CA GLN A 86 -2.91 11.44 -6.51
C GLN A 86 -1.36 11.39 -6.57
N ASP A 87 -0.78 11.68 -7.72
CA ASP A 87 0.67 11.58 -7.94
C ASP A 87 1.47 12.42 -6.95
N ASN A 88 2.49 11.79 -6.35
CA ASN A 88 3.42 12.40 -5.40
C ASN A 88 2.75 13.12 -4.21
N ARG A 89 1.50 12.78 -3.92
CA ARG A 89 0.79 13.32 -2.77
C ARG A 89 1.53 12.99 -1.47
N ILE A 90 1.73 14.00 -0.65
CA ILE A 90 2.22 13.82 0.72
C ILE A 90 1.01 13.56 1.61
N VAL A 91 0.97 12.37 2.21
CA VAL A 91 -0.13 11.92 3.04
C VAL A 91 0.33 11.93 4.50
N PRO A 92 -0.44 12.52 5.44
CA PRO A 92 -0.12 12.46 6.86
C PRO A 92 -0.21 11.02 7.37
N TYR A 93 0.59 10.70 8.39
CA TYR A 93 0.50 9.42 9.10
C TYR A 93 -0.82 9.35 9.88
N GLU A 94 -1.47 8.20 9.81
CA GLU A 94 -2.74 7.92 10.53
C GLU A 94 -2.72 6.49 11.07
N GLY A 95 -3.50 6.26 12.13
CA GLY A 95 -3.70 4.94 12.70
C GLY A 95 -2.74 4.59 13.84
N ALA A 96 -2.59 3.29 14.10
CA ALA A 96 -1.72 2.78 15.14
C ALA A 96 -0.27 2.70 14.66
N VAL A 97 0.68 3.13 15.51
CA VAL A 97 2.11 3.04 15.22
C VAL A 97 2.67 1.67 15.62
N ALA A 98 3.51 1.08 14.78
CA ALA A 98 4.03 -0.27 15.01
C ALA A 98 5.02 -0.34 16.20
N ALA A 99 5.55 0.78 16.68
CA ALA A 99 6.28 0.85 17.94
C ALA A 99 5.46 0.36 19.15
N ASP A 100 4.13 0.51 19.10
CA ASP A 100 3.22 0.06 20.16
C ASP A 100 2.81 -1.42 20.02
N PHE A 101 3.21 -2.08 18.92
CA PHE A 101 2.89 -3.47 18.66
C PHE A 101 3.83 -4.40 19.45
N ASN A 102 3.29 -5.52 19.94
CA ASN A 102 4.16 -6.58 20.44
C ASN A 102 4.93 -7.26 19.28
N PRO A 103 6.01 -8.00 19.58
CA PRO A 103 6.82 -8.64 18.53
C PRO A 103 6.05 -9.55 17.58
N GLY A 104 4.98 -10.21 18.05
CA GLY A 104 4.12 -11.06 17.21
C GLY A 104 3.31 -10.24 16.20
N HIS A 105 2.75 -9.12 16.61
CA HIS A 105 2.02 -8.21 15.71
C HIS A 105 2.97 -7.46 14.76
N GLN A 106 4.18 -7.13 15.20
CA GLN A 106 5.23 -6.58 14.33
C GLN A 106 5.59 -7.57 13.23
N GLN A 107 5.75 -8.85 13.56
CA GLN A 107 6.02 -9.89 12.56
C GLN A 107 4.85 -10.05 11.57
N GLN A 108 3.61 -10.01 12.05
CA GLN A 108 2.43 -10.04 11.16
C GLN A 108 2.39 -8.85 10.19
N LEU A 109 2.79 -7.66 10.64
CA LEU A 109 2.90 -6.49 9.77
C LEU A 109 3.99 -6.68 8.72
N LEU A 110 5.15 -7.25 9.08
CA LEU A 110 6.21 -7.62 8.15
C LEU A 110 5.73 -8.65 7.13
N ASP A 111 5.03 -9.70 7.57
CA ASP A 111 4.48 -10.74 6.70
C ASP A 111 3.42 -10.17 5.72
N LEU A 112 2.68 -9.16 6.14
CA LEU A 112 1.72 -8.44 5.28
C LEU A 112 2.46 -7.60 4.23
N VAL A 113 3.50 -6.86 4.61
CA VAL A 113 4.33 -6.11 3.66
C VAL A 113 5.01 -7.04 2.67
N GLU A 114 5.50 -8.20 3.12
CA GLU A 114 6.13 -9.20 2.26
C GLU A 114 5.17 -9.70 1.16
N ALA A 115 3.87 -9.78 1.39
CA ALA A 115 2.89 -10.15 0.38
C ALA A 115 2.91 -9.19 -0.82
N TYR A 116 3.17 -7.89 -0.62
CA TYR A 116 3.25 -6.89 -1.69
C TYR A 116 4.53 -6.92 -2.50
N ILE A 117 5.62 -7.39 -1.91
CA ILE A 117 6.93 -7.42 -2.55
C ILE A 117 7.41 -8.85 -2.87
N GLY A 118 6.57 -9.85 -2.58
CA GLY A 118 6.88 -11.27 -2.78
C GLY A 118 7.25 -11.66 -4.21
N ASN A 119 6.78 -10.89 -5.19
CA ASN A 119 7.06 -11.10 -6.62
C ASN A 119 8.43 -10.55 -7.06
N LEU A 120 9.15 -9.83 -6.21
CA LEU A 120 10.49 -9.36 -6.52
C LEU A 120 11.50 -10.53 -6.48
N PRO A 121 12.57 -10.49 -7.29
CA PRO A 121 13.69 -11.40 -7.15
C PRO A 121 14.28 -11.36 -5.73
N SER A 122 14.89 -12.45 -5.27
CA SER A 122 15.31 -12.65 -3.88
C SER A 122 16.22 -11.53 -3.32
N GLY A 123 17.16 -11.02 -4.12
CA GLY A 123 18.05 -9.93 -3.70
C GLY A 123 17.31 -8.62 -3.43
N PRO A 124 16.59 -8.05 -4.41
CA PRO A 124 15.74 -6.87 -4.24
C PRO A 124 14.70 -7.03 -3.13
N LYS A 125 14.03 -8.20 -3.05
CA LYS A 125 13.07 -8.50 -1.98
C LYS A 125 13.73 -8.38 -0.60
N ALA A 126 14.86 -9.06 -0.38
CA ALA A 126 15.58 -9.02 0.89
C ALA A 126 16.06 -7.60 1.24
N ALA A 127 16.50 -6.81 0.27
CA ALA A 127 16.89 -5.43 0.48
C ALA A 127 15.70 -4.55 0.93
N LYS A 128 14.55 -4.72 0.27
CA LYS A 128 13.32 -3.99 0.63
C LYS A 128 12.83 -4.37 2.03
N MET A 129 12.84 -5.66 2.38
CA MET A 129 12.42 -6.11 3.71
C MET A 129 13.33 -5.54 4.80
N ARG A 130 14.68 -5.60 4.63
CA ARG A 130 15.60 -4.98 5.60
C ARG A 130 15.33 -3.49 5.77
N ALA A 131 15.16 -2.75 4.69
CA ALA A 131 14.85 -1.33 4.76
C ALA A 131 13.53 -1.07 5.49
N PHE A 132 12.52 -1.93 5.32
CA PHE A 132 11.26 -1.82 6.04
C PHE A 132 11.43 -2.14 7.54
N GLU A 133 12.20 -3.18 7.88
CA GLU A 133 12.53 -3.54 9.27
C GLU A 133 13.24 -2.41 10.01
N GLU A 134 14.16 -1.68 9.33
CA GLU A 134 14.87 -0.52 9.89
C GLU A 134 13.93 0.65 10.23
N HIS A 135 12.76 0.74 9.57
CA HIS A 135 11.74 1.77 9.79
C HIS A 135 10.44 1.23 10.40
N LEU A 136 10.49 0.02 10.98
CA LEU A 136 9.29 -0.64 11.50
C LEU A 136 8.62 0.18 12.61
N GLU A 137 9.39 0.74 13.52
CA GLU A 137 8.89 1.55 14.64
C GLU A 137 8.22 2.86 14.18
N ASP A 138 8.60 3.38 13.02
CA ASP A 138 8.01 4.57 12.41
C ASP A 138 6.82 4.23 11.48
N THR A 139 6.45 2.96 11.39
CA THR A 139 5.40 2.48 10.52
C THR A 139 4.03 2.61 11.18
N HIS A 140 3.07 3.12 10.42
CA HIS A 140 1.68 3.26 10.83
C HIS A 140 0.79 2.30 10.05
N PHE A 141 -0.19 1.74 10.75
CA PHE A 141 -1.24 0.90 10.19
C PHE A 141 -2.60 1.53 10.48
N CYS A 142 -3.37 1.84 9.43
CA CYS A 142 -4.73 2.35 9.60
C CYS A 142 -5.77 1.49 8.88
N TRP A 143 -7.02 1.60 9.32
CA TRP A 143 -8.13 0.77 8.90
C TRP A 143 -9.41 1.58 8.75
N ILE A 144 -10.22 1.25 7.72
CA ILE A 144 -11.58 1.75 7.53
C ILE A 144 -12.50 0.55 7.28
N GLY A 145 -13.65 0.55 7.92
CA GLY A 145 -14.68 -0.47 7.78
C GLY A 145 -14.70 -1.50 8.89
N GLY A 146 -15.53 -2.51 8.72
CA GLY A 146 -15.64 -3.64 9.64
C GLY A 146 -14.41 -4.56 9.58
N HIS A 147 -14.34 -5.52 10.48
CA HIS A 147 -13.34 -6.59 10.49
C HIS A 147 -13.96 -7.96 10.81
N GLY A 148 -15.24 -8.11 10.49
CA GLY A 148 -15.92 -9.40 10.42
C GLY A 148 -15.44 -10.23 9.24
N PRO A 149 -15.81 -11.52 9.14
CA PRO A 149 -15.34 -12.42 8.08
C PRO A 149 -15.78 -11.96 6.69
N ASP A 150 -16.94 -11.32 6.58
CA ASP A 150 -17.56 -10.91 5.34
C ASP A 150 -17.54 -9.39 5.12
N ASP A 151 -17.00 -8.64 6.09
CA ASP A 151 -16.95 -7.18 6.00
C ASP A 151 -15.95 -6.74 4.93
N PRO A 152 -16.33 -5.83 4.02
CA PRO A 152 -15.38 -5.13 3.19
C PRO A 152 -14.61 -4.10 4.02
N PHE A 153 -13.35 -3.86 3.64
CA PHE A 153 -12.46 -2.97 4.39
C PHE A 153 -11.41 -2.32 3.49
N TYR A 154 -10.80 -1.27 4.04
CA TYR A 154 -9.58 -0.65 3.57
C TYR A 154 -8.52 -0.71 4.66
N TYR A 155 -7.26 -0.85 4.28
CA TYR A 155 -6.13 -0.58 5.15
C TYR A 155 -5.01 0.15 4.42
N ARG A 156 -4.18 0.85 5.20
CA ARG A 156 -2.94 1.46 4.75
C ARG A 156 -1.79 1.13 5.69
N ILE A 157 -0.64 0.84 5.09
CA ILE A 157 0.65 0.73 5.77
C ILE A 157 1.50 1.87 5.27
N GLN A 158 1.97 2.73 6.15
CA GLN A 158 2.77 3.88 5.79
C GLN A 158 3.99 3.99 6.70
N SER A 159 5.16 4.02 6.09
CA SER A 159 6.45 4.23 6.73
C SER A 159 7.21 5.36 6.03
N PRO A 160 8.39 5.80 6.50
CA PRO A 160 9.22 6.77 5.78
C PRO A 160 9.60 6.34 4.35
N ILE A 161 9.60 5.02 4.06
CA ILE A 161 10.07 4.45 2.79
C ILE A 161 9.01 3.69 2.00
N THR A 162 7.85 3.42 2.57
CA THR A 162 6.82 2.60 1.94
C THR A 162 5.43 3.17 2.22
N PHE A 163 4.61 3.18 1.19
CA PHE A 163 3.21 3.52 1.25
C PHE A 163 2.42 2.44 0.52
N ILE A 164 1.60 1.71 1.24
CA ILE A 164 0.79 0.60 0.72
C ILE A 164 -0.66 0.85 1.10
N GLU A 165 -1.55 0.70 0.13
CA GLU A 165 -3.00 0.71 0.35
C GLU A 165 -3.64 -0.52 -0.25
N PHE A 166 -4.71 -0.95 0.38
CA PHE A 166 -5.62 -2.00 -0.04
C PHE A 166 -7.04 -1.54 0.20
N ASP A 167 -7.95 -1.74 -0.73
CA ASP A 167 -9.37 -1.61 -0.47
C ASP A 167 -10.21 -2.65 -1.20
N HIS A 168 -11.38 -2.92 -0.61
CA HIS A 168 -12.50 -3.50 -1.33
C HIS A 168 -13.29 -2.37 -1.99
N HIS A 169 -13.66 -2.55 -3.25
CA HIS A 169 -14.13 -1.47 -4.11
C HIS A 169 -15.59 -1.69 -4.56
N PRO A 170 -16.37 -0.63 -4.82
CA PRO A 170 -17.63 -0.73 -5.57
C PRO A 170 -17.38 -1.17 -7.00
N GLY A 171 -18.43 -1.62 -7.69
CA GLY A 171 -18.34 -2.05 -9.08
C GLY A 171 -17.88 -0.95 -10.04
N LEU A 172 -16.99 -1.32 -10.97
CA LEU A 172 -16.63 -0.52 -12.15
C LEU A 172 -17.24 -1.11 -13.40
N PHE A 173 -17.07 -2.42 -13.59
CA PHE A 173 -17.67 -3.19 -14.68
C PHE A 173 -18.96 -3.88 -14.24
N LEU A 174 -19.10 -4.19 -12.96
CA LEU A 174 -20.29 -4.71 -12.33
C LEU A 174 -21.13 -3.57 -11.76
N THR A 175 -22.39 -3.87 -11.41
CA THR A 175 -23.39 -2.85 -11.05
C THR A 175 -23.56 -2.62 -9.57
N ASN A 176 -22.74 -3.23 -8.71
CA ASN A 176 -22.80 -3.04 -7.26
C ASN A 176 -22.31 -1.63 -6.90
N THR A 177 -23.13 -0.92 -6.13
CA THR A 177 -22.83 0.44 -5.65
C THR A 177 -22.03 0.43 -4.36
N GLU A 178 -22.01 -0.69 -3.65
CA GLU A 178 -21.27 -0.87 -2.41
C GLU A 178 -20.00 -1.69 -2.64
N ALA A 179 -19.00 -1.45 -1.79
CA ALA A 179 -17.76 -2.22 -1.82
C ALA A 179 -18.03 -3.68 -1.49
N LEU A 180 -17.46 -4.59 -2.26
CA LEU A 180 -17.58 -6.04 -2.07
C LEU A 180 -16.22 -6.71 -2.16
N LYS A 181 -16.06 -7.81 -1.43
CA LYS A 181 -14.77 -8.51 -1.27
C LYS A 181 -14.20 -9.12 -2.56
N PHE A 182 -14.98 -9.26 -3.60
CA PHE A 182 -14.50 -9.76 -4.88
C PHE A 182 -13.85 -8.69 -5.77
N HIS A 183 -13.95 -7.40 -5.39
CA HIS A 183 -13.33 -6.30 -6.12
C HIS A 183 -12.27 -5.64 -5.22
N VAL A 184 -11.02 -5.78 -5.62
CA VAL A 184 -9.86 -5.31 -4.84
C VAL A 184 -9.02 -4.36 -5.65
N HIS A 185 -8.64 -3.25 -5.05
CA HIS A 185 -7.57 -2.37 -5.49
C HIS A 185 -6.41 -2.37 -4.50
N THR A 186 -5.19 -2.32 -5.02
CA THR A 186 -3.97 -2.16 -4.21
C THR A 186 -3.04 -1.14 -4.85
N VAL A 187 -2.38 -0.34 -4.02
CA VAL A 187 -1.39 0.64 -4.45
C VAL A 187 -0.13 0.49 -3.61
N VAL A 188 1.03 0.50 -4.27
CA VAL A 188 2.33 0.60 -3.61
C VAL A 188 3.04 1.83 -4.15
N ARG A 189 3.45 2.74 -3.26
CA ARG A 189 4.15 3.98 -3.61
C ARG A 189 5.41 4.18 -2.78
N THR A 190 6.31 5.01 -3.28
CA THR A 190 7.38 5.62 -2.49
C THR A 190 6.85 6.92 -1.90
N PRO A 191 6.77 7.06 -0.56
CA PRO A 191 6.12 8.20 0.10
C PRO A 191 6.90 9.51 -0.06
N ASN A 192 6.34 10.58 0.49
CA ASN A 192 6.97 11.90 0.60
C ASN A 192 7.32 12.56 -0.75
N GLY A 193 6.52 12.30 -1.77
CA GLY A 193 6.73 12.85 -3.11
C GLY A 193 7.92 12.24 -3.87
N ASN A 194 8.27 10.99 -3.55
CA ASN A 194 9.43 10.29 -4.10
C ASN A 194 9.08 9.18 -5.11
N ASP A 195 7.83 9.13 -5.57
CA ASP A 195 7.44 8.24 -6.65
C ASP A 195 8.26 8.50 -7.93
N TYR A 196 8.23 7.54 -8.85
CA TYR A 196 8.93 7.63 -10.16
C TYR A 196 10.46 7.73 -10.04
N GLY A 197 11.02 7.30 -8.90
CA GLY A 197 12.46 7.33 -8.66
C GLY A 197 13.03 8.73 -8.42
N ILE A 198 12.19 9.68 -7.99
CA ILE A 198 12.63 11.07 -7.73
C ILE A 198 13.72 11.12 -6.67
N ASP A 199 13.62 10.32 -5.60
CA ASP A 199 14.63 10.20 -4.54
C ASP A 199 15.96 9.68 -5.06
N VAL A 200 15.93 8.60 -5.84
CA VAL A 200 17.12 7.98 -6.45
C VAL A 200 17.76 8.92 -7.47
N LEU A 201 16.95 9.64 -8.25
CA LEU A 201 17.45 10.63 -9.21
C LEU A 201 18.15 11.79 -8.49
N ARG A 202 17.56 12.29 -7.39
CA ARG A 202 18.20 13.33 -6.56
C ARG A 202 19.50 12.85 -5.93
N GLN A 203 19.56 11.59 -5.48
CA GLN A 203 20.78 10.98 -4.98
C GLN A 203 21.84 10.90 -6.09
N HIS A 204 21.46 10.40 -7.26
CA HIS A 204 22.36 10.30 -8.41
C HIS A 204 22.99 11.65 -8.77
N TYR A 205 22.20 12.73 -8.83
CA TYR A 205 22.72 14.08 -9.11
C TYR A 205 23.63 14.65 -8.03
N ARG A 206 23.49 14.21 -6.77
CA ARG A 206 24.37 14.64 -5.69
C ARG A 206 25.71 13.89 -5.67
N GLU A 207 25.70 12.62 -6.06
CA GLU A 207 26.86 11.73 -5.97
C GLU A 207 27.67 11.66 -7.28
N ALA A 208 27.02 11.84 -8.43
CA ALA A 208 27.69 11.84 -9.72
C ALA A 208 28.34 13.21 -9.96
N GLU A 209 29.66 13.23 -10.17
CA GLU A 209 30.35 14.35 -10.80
C GLU A 209 29.86 14.45 -12.25
N HIS A 210 28.80 15.20 -12.49
CA HIS A 210 28.40 15.55 -13.84
C HIS A 210 29.47 16.51 -14.38
N ALA A 211 30.38 15.99 -15.19
CA ALA A 211 31.27 16.81 -15.99
C ALA A 211 30.39 17.69 -16.89
N HIS A 212 30.09 18.90 -16.43
CA HIS A 212 29.59 19.93 -17.32
C HIS A 212 30.74 20.26 -18.28
N GLY A 213 30.68 19.65 -19.45
CA GLY A 213 31.56 20.08 -20.54
C GLY A 213 31.36 21.57 -20.73
N THR A 214 32.32 22.38 -20.33
CA THR A 214 32.46 23.75 -20.79
C THR A 214 32.69 23.65 -22.30
N HIS A 215 31.64 23.87 -23.05
CA HIS A 215 31.78 24.23 -24.46
C HIS A 215 32.33 25.65 -24.47
N ASP A 216 33.64 25.79 -24.32
CA ASP A 216 34.35 26.99 -24.71
C ASP A 216 34.28 27.08 -26.25
N ASN A 217 33.52 28.05 -26.76
CA ASN A 217 33.55 28.54 -28.12
C ASN A 217 34.69 29.55 -28.30
#